data_8026e885da62bd0e4155a56adb157b15
#
_entry.id   8026e885da62bd0e4155a56adb157b15
#
_cell.length_a   1.000
_cell.length_b   1.000
_cell.length_c   1.000
_cell.angle_alpha   90.00
_cell.angle_beta   90.00
_cell.angle_gamma   90.00
#
_symmetry.space_group_name_H-M   'P 1'
#
loop_
_entity.id
_entity.type
_entity.pdbx_description
1 polymer ?
#
loop_
_entity_poly.entity_id
_entity_poly.type
_entity_poly.pdbx_seq_one_letter_code
_entity_poly.pdbx_strand_id
1 'polypeptide(L)'
;VHEAGQAEVDAAVRAAQAALDGPWGQMPVAERVELLYAVADEINRRFDDFLAAEMADTGKPLSLASHIDIPRGAANFKIFA
;
A
#
# COMPACT_ATOMS: atom_id res chain seq x y z
N VAL A 1 -15.48 -6.72 4.59
CA VAL A 1 -14.81 -6.53 3.28
C VAL A 1 -15.61 -7.26 2.20
N HIS A 2 -15.86 -6.60 1.09
CA HIS A 2 -16.58 -7.21 -0.02
C HIS A 2 -15.66 -8.12 -0.84
N GLU A 3 -16.16 -9.26 -1.26
CA GLU A 3 -15.47 -10.12 -2.21
C GLU A 3 -15.55 -9.49 -3.60
N ALA A 4 -14.38 -9.33 -4.24
CA ALA A 4 -14.30 -8.78 -5.58
C ALA A 4 -14.71 -9.83 -6.62
N GLY A 5 -15.60 -9.45 -7.54
CA GLY A 5 -15.96 -10.25 -8.69
C GLY A 5 -15.14 -9.89 -9.94
N GLN A 6 -15.49 -10.49 -11.07
CA GLN A 6 -14.79 -10.25 -12.34
C GLN A 6 -14.81 -8.78 -12.75
N ALA A 7 -15.94 -8.09 -12.55
CA ALA A 7 -16.07 -6.68 -12.92
C ALA A 7 -15.10 -5.78 -12.15
N GLU A 8 -14.92 -6.02 -10.85
CA GLU A 8 -14.01 -5.27 -9.99
C GLU A 8 -12.55 -5.53 -10.39
N VAL A 9 -12.20 -6.77 -10.66
CA VAL A 9 -10.86 -7.13 -11.14
C VAL A 9 -10.55 -6.47 -12.47
N ASP A 10 -11.48 -6.53 -13.42
CA ASP A 10 -11.31 -5.90 -14.73
C ASP A 10 -11.17 -4.37 -14.63
N ALA A 11 -11.94 -3.75 -13.75
CA ALA A 11 -11.84 -2.31 -13.49
C ALA A 11 -10.47 -1.94 -12.88
N ALA A 12 -9.97 -2.72 -11.94
CA ALA A 12 -8.67 -2.51 -11.33
C ALA A 12 -7.54 -2.62 -12.35
N VAL A 13 -7.57 -3.63 -13.20
CA VAL A 13 -6.56 -3.84 -14.26
C VAL A 13 -6.59 -2.69 -15.27
N ARG A 14 -7.79 -2.27 -15.72
CA ARG A 14 -7.91 -1.12 -16.62
C ARG A 14 -7.37 0.17 -15.99
N ALA A 15 -7.64 0.41 -14.74
CA ALA A 15 -7.13 1.58 -14.03
C ALA A 15 -5.59 1.55 -13.94
N ALA A 16 -5.01 0.40 -13.63
CA ALA A 16 -3.56 0.23 -13.58
C ALA A 16 -2.91 0.46 -14.95
N GLN A 17 -3.51 -0.08 -16.03
CA GLN A 17 -3.02 0.13 -17.41
C GLN A 17 -3.12 1.60 -17.82
N ALA A 18 -4.21 2.27 -17.49
CA ALA A 18 -4.39 3.69 -17.79
C ALA A 18 -3.35 4.56 -17.06
N ALA A 19 -2.93 4.19 -15.85
CA ALA A 19 -1.91 4.90 -15.10
C ALA A 19 -0.53 4.88 -15.78
N LEU A 20 -0.23 3.86 -16.59
CA LEU A 20 1.02 3.81 -17.36
C LEU A 20 1.09 4.90 -18.43
N ASP A 21 -0.04 5.26 -19.01
CA ASP A 21 -0.15 6.28 -20.06
C ASP A 21 -0.40 7.69 -19.47
N GLY A 22 -0.72 7.76 -18.20
CA GLY A 22 -1.00 9.00 -17.46
C GLY A 22 0.22 9.58 -16.74
N PRO A 23 -0.01 10.51 -15.79
CA PRO A 23 1.08 11.19 -15.08
C PRO A 23 2.07 10.25 -14.40
N TRP A 24 1.59 9.14 -13.85
CA TRP A 24 2.46 8.16 -13.19
C TRP A 24 3.50 7.57 -14.16
N GLY A 25 3.05 7.09 -15.33
CA GLY A 25 3.93 6.49 -16.33
C GLY A 25 4.88 7.49 -16.99
N GLN A 26 4.48 8.76 -17.05
CA GLN A 26 5.30 9.85 -17.61
C GLN A 26 6.28 10.45 -16.60
N MET A 27 6.10 10.16 -15.33
CA MET A 27 6.89 10.71 -14.23
C MET A 27 8.32 10.16 -14.26
N PRO A 28 9.35 10.99 -14.04
CA PRO A 28 10.72 10.49 -13.87
C PRO A 28 10.82 9.49 -12.72
N VAL A 29 11.72 8.52 -12.85
CA VAL A 29 11.92 7.47 -11.84
C VAL A 29 12.19 8.07 -10.46
N ALA A 30 13.01 9.11 -10.38
CA ALA A 30 13.33 9.77 -9.10
C ALA A 30 12.07 10.30 -8.39
N GLU A 31 11.13 10.86 -9.12
CA GLU A 31 9.89 11.36 -8.54
C GLU A 31 8.98 10.22 -8.07
N ARG A 32 8.94 9.10 -8.81
CA ARG A 32 8.20 7.90 -8.37
C ARG A 32 8.79 7.31 -7.10
N VAL A 33 10.11 7.29 -6.98
CA VAL A 33 10.82 6.86 -5.76
C VAL A 33 10.40 7.73 -4.57
N GLU A 34 10.40 9.06 -4.74
CA GLU A 34 9.98 9.98 -3.69
C GLU A 34 8.52 9.74 -3.25
N LEU A 35 7.61 9.45 -4.20
CA LEU A 35 6.23 9.12 -3.86
C LEU A 35 6.11 7.82 -3.08
N LEU A 36 6.89 6.80 -3.42
CA LEU A 36 6.90 5.53 -2.68
C LEU A 36 7.48 5.70 -1.27
N TYR A 37 8.49 6.54 -1.11
CA TYR A 37 8.97 6.92 0.22
C TYR A 37 7.89 7.67 1.02
N ALA A 38 7.16 8.57 0.37
CA ALA A 38 6.05 9.27 1.02
C ALA A 38 4.95 8.30 1.48
N VAL A 39 4.66 7.25 0.71
CA VAL A 39 3.72 6.17 1.12
C VAL A 39 4.24 5.49 2.40
N ALA A 40 5.51 5.12 2.44
CA ALA A 40 6.11 4.50 3.62
C ALA A 40 6.03 5.41 4.86
N ASP A 41 6.32 6.68 4.69
CA ASP A 41 6.25 7.67 5.77
C ASP A 41 4.80 7.87 6.27
N GLU A 42 3.82 7.85 5.35
CA GLU A 42 2.41 7.94 5.71
C GLU A 42 1.92 6.70 6.47
N ILE A 43 2.37 5.50 6.10
CA ILE A 43 2.09 4.28 6.86
C ILE A 43 2.62 4.41 8.29
N ASN A 44 3.86 4.88 8.46
CA ASN A 44 4.45 5.08 9.78
C ASN A 44 3.72 6.17 10.57
N ARG A 45 3.32 7.27 9.93
CA ARG A 45 2.57 8.34 10.56
C ARG A 45 1.20 7.87 11.05
N ARG A 46 0.55 6.99 10.29
CA ARG A 46 -0.76 6.41 10.60
C ARG A 46 -0.66 5.00 11.17
N PHE A 47 0.41 4.72 11.87
CA PHE A 47 0.70 3.39 12.43
C PHE A 47 -0.49 2.80 13.20
N ASP A 48 -1.10 3.58 14.08
CA ASP A 48 -2.20 3.11 14.91
C ASP A 48 -3.44 2.76 14.09
N ASP A 49 -3.74 3.51 13.03
CA ASP A 49 -4.85 3.23 12.13
C ASP A 49 -4.65 1.91 11.38
N PHE A 50 -3.45 1.71 10.83
CA PHE A 50 -3.10 0.47 10.14
C PHE A 50 -3.10 -0.73 11.09
N LEU A 51 -2.57 -0.55 12.29
CA LEU A 51 -2.55 -1.59 13.31
C LEU A 51 -3.97 -2.04 13.66
N ALA A 52 -4.87 -1.10 13.92
CA ALA A 52 -6.27 -1.40 14.23
C ALA A 52 -6.96 -2.13 13.08
N ALA A 53 -6.75 -1.68 11.84
CA ALA A 53 -7.34 -2.30 10.65
C ALA A 53 -6.82 -3.73 10.44
N GLU A 54 -5.52 -3.98 10.59
CA GLU A 54 -4.91 -5.30 10.46
C GLU A 54 -5.46 -6.28 11.50
N MET A 55 -5.56 -5.84 12.73
CA MET A 55 -6.10 -6.67 13.81
C MET A 55 -7.59 -6.99 13.59
N ALA A 56 -8.37 -6.01 13.13
CA ALA A 56 -9.78 -6.19 12.84
C ALA A 56 -10.03 -7.16 11.67
N ASP A 57 -9.19 -7.08 10.63
CA ASP A 57 -9.34 -7.91 9.44
C ASP A 57 -8.83 -9.34 9.63
N THR A 58 -7.64 -9.50 10.21
CA THR A 58 -6.95 -10.80 10.29
C THR A 58 -7.10 -11.50 11.64
N GLY A 59 -7.47 -10.77 12.68
CA GLY A 59 -7.52 -11.29 14.05
C GLY A 59 -6.13 -11.54 14.66
N LYS A 60 -5.05 -11.01 14.06
CA LYS A 60 -3.69 -11.19 14.58
C LYS A 60 -3.52 -10.56 15.96
N PRO A 61 -2.68 -11.18 16.84
CA PRO A 61 -2.32 -10.57 18.10
C PRO A 61 -1.61 -9.23 17.92
N LEU A 62 -1.86 -8.31 18.83
CA LEU A 62 -1.25 -6.97 18.86
C LEU A 62 0.28 -7.03 18.72
N SER A 63 0.93 -7.96 19.41
CA SER A 63 2.40 -8.09 19.39
C SER A 63 2.94 -8.37 18.00
N LEU A 64 2.29 -9.25 17.21
CA LEU A 64 2.71 -9.56 15.85
C LEU A 64 2.44 -8.40 14.89
N ALA A 65 1.22 -7.86 14.92
CA ALA A 65 0.84 -6.78 14.02
C ALA A 65 1.68 -5.52 14.26
N SER A 66 1.96 -5.17 15.52
CA SER A 66 2.72 -3.96 15.88
C SER A 66 4.22 -4.06 15.64
N HIS A 67 4.82 -5.25 15.80
CA HIS A 67 6.28 -5.41 15.68
C HIS A 67 6.72 -5.92 14.31
N ILE A 68 5.85 -6.59 13.57
CA ILE A 68 6.21 -7.24 12.31
C ILE A 68 5.43 -6.65 11.13
N ASP A 69 4.11 -6.81 11.11
CA ASP A 69 3.32 -6.58 9.88
C ASP A 69 3.35 -5.12 9.43
N ILE A 70 3.02 -4.19 10.30
CA ILE A 70 2.94 -2.78 9.92
C ILE A 70 4.32 -2.17 9.65
N PRO A 71 5.34 -2.35 10.52
CA PRO A 71 6.69 -1.86 10.21
C PRO A 71 7.27 -2.46 8.94
N ARG A 72 7.01 -3.74 8.68
CA ARG A 72 7.49 -4.41 7.47
C ARG A 72 6.81 -3.89 6.22
N GLY A 73 5.52 -3.58 6.28
CA GLY A 73 4.80 -2.95 5.18
C GLY A 73 5.46 -1.65 4.74
N ALA A 74 5.71 -0.74 5.68
CA ALA A 74 6.41 0.52 5.40
C ALA A 74 7.84 0.30 4.88
N ALA A 75 8.59 -0.62 5.50
CA ALA A 75 9.96 -0.93 5.10
C ALA A 75 10.04 -1.47 3.67
N ASN A 76 9.08 -2.31 3.26
CA ASN A 76 9.03 -2.85 1.91
C ASN A 76 8.85 -1.76 0.86
N PHE A 77 8.01 -0.77 1.10
CA PHE A 77 7.88 0.36 0.19
C PHE A 77 9.21 1.10 0.01
N LYS A 78 10.00 1.26 1.07
CA LYS A 78 11.32 1.91 1.00
C LYS A 78 12.34 1.08 0.23
N ILE A 79 12.39 -0.23 0.49
CA ILE A 79 13.39 -1.11 -0.14
C ILE A 79 13.15 -1.24 -1.64
N PHE A 80 11.91 -1.38 -2.06
CA PHE A 80 11.58 -1.59 -3.47
C PHE A 80 11.30 -0.29 -4.24
N ALA A 81 11.37 0.83 -3.59
CA ALA A 81 11.30 2.11 -4.26
C ALA A 81 12.60 2.39 -5.03
#